data_93a159421e029adcd233b6c4b57bb5cc
#
_entry.id   93a159421e029adcd233b6c4b57bb5cc
#
_cell.length_a   1.000
_cell.length_b   1.000
_cell.length_c   1.000
_cell.angle_alpha   90.00
_cell.angle_beta   90.00
_cell.angle_gamma   90.00
#
_symmetry.space_group_name_H-M   'P 1'
#
loop_
_entity.id
_entity.type
_entity.pdbx_description
1 polymer ?
#
loop_
_entity_poly.entity_id
_entity_poly.type
_entity_poly.pdbx_seq_one_letter_code
_entity_poly.pdbx_strand_id
1 'polypeptide(L)'
;RLEESGVIRGHVTLLDEKALGLALTAMISISMDRHTPDRFEGFESAVSKLPEVIECSIVTGQTADYLLKAVLPDMAHYEAFLLGKLTKIKGVTGVHSSFVLRKVVAKTALPLDHLR
;
A
#
# COMPACT_ATOMS: atom_id res chain seq x y z
N ARG A 1 18.00 -9.55 -22.83
CA ARG A 1 17.76 -8.21 -22.31
C ARG A 1 16.77 -8.28 -21.17
N LEU A 2 16.91 -7.36 -20.22
CA LEU A 2 16.06 -7.38 -19.03
C LEU A 2 14.59 -7.19 -19.35
N GLU A 3 14.27 -6.36 -20.31
CA GLU A 3 12.89 -6.15 -20.72
C GLU A 3 12.25 -7.42 -21.29
N GLU A 4 12.99 -8.11 -22.12
CA GLU A 4 12.50 -9.33 -22.78
C GLU A 4 12.32 -10.47 -21.80
N SER A 5 13.09 -10.48 -20.72
CA SER A 5 12.98 -11.53 -19.70
C SER A 5 11.91 -11.24 -18.64
N GLY A 6 11.18 -10.13 -18.77
CA GLY A 6 10.17 -9.76 -17.79
C GLY A 6 10.68 -9.09 -16.55
N VAL A 7 11.98 -8.78 -16.48
CA VAL A 7 12.58 -8.13 -15.32
C VAL A 7 12.14 -6.66 -15.22
N ILE A 8 11.96 -6.02 -16.37
CA ILE A 8 11.47 -4.63 -16.41
C ILE A 8 9.99 -4.66 -16.77
N ARG A 9 9.16 -4.11 -15.91
CA ARG A 9 7.71 -4.16 -16.04
C ARG A 9 7.13 -3.04 -16.90
N GLY A 10 7.96 -2.39 -17.69
CA GLY A 10 7.55 -1.30 -18.54
C GLY A 10 8.11 0.03 -18.07
N HIS A 11 7.69 1.07 -18.72
CA HIS A 11 8.13 2.42 -18.41
C HIS A 11 7.11 3.13 -17.55
N VAL A 12 7.56 3.66 -16.41
CA VAL A 12 6.71 4.43 -15.51
C VAL A 12 7.33 5.80 -15.30
N THR A 13 6.48 6.80 -15.17
CA THR A 13 6.91 8.15 -14.80
C THR A 13 6.85 8.24 -13.28
N LEU A 14 7.98 8.56 -12.67
CA LEU A 14 8.05 8.73 -11.23
C LEU A 14 7.69 10.17 -10.89
N LEU A 15 6.59 10.35 -10.13
CA LEU A 15 6.11 11.66 -9.74
C LEU A 15 6.52 11.97 -8.31
N ASP A 16 6.83 13.23 -8.06
CA ASP A 16 7.10 13.70 -6.70
C ASP A 16 5.76 13.91 -6.00
N GLU A 17 5.47 13.11 -5.02
CA GLU A 17 4.22 13.13 -4.27
C GLU A 17 3.98 14.48 -3.61
N LYS A 18 5.02 15.08 -3.02
CA LYS A 18 4.91 16.37 -2.36
C LYS A 18 4.60 17.49 -3.36
N ALA A 19 5.20 17.44 -4.54
CA ALA A 19 4.94 18.42 -5.58
C ALA A 19 3.50 18.36 -6.06
N LEU A 20 2.86 17.19 -5.93
CA LEU A 20 1.45 17.01 -6.27
C LEU A 20 0.51 17.28 -5.10
N GLY A 21 1.02 17.74 -3.97
CA GLY A 21 0.20 18.00 -2.79
C GLY A 21 -0.12 16.74 -1.97
N LEU A 22 0.56 15.62 -2.22
CA LEU A 22 0.37 14.38 -1.49
C LEU A 22 1.49 14.23 -0.46
N ALA A 23 1.45 15.07 0.57
CA ALA A 23 2.55 15.19 1.53
C ALA A 23 2.55 14.10 2.61
N LEU A 24 1.46 13.38 2.79
CA LEU A 24 1.32 12.38 3.85
C LEU A 24 1.36 10.98 3.26
N THR A 25 2.28 10.15 3.76
CA THR A 25 2.31 8.72 3.43
C THR A 25 2.01 7.92 4.67
N ALA A 26 1.00 7.06 4.59
CA ALA A 26 0.59 6.19 5.69
C ALA A 26 0.92 4.74 5.34
N MET A 27 1.51 4.03 6.30
CA MET A 27 1.69 2.58 6.24
C MET A 27 0.64 1.99 7.16
N ILE A 28 -0.27 1.20 6.63
CA ILE A 28 -1.47 0.76 7.34
C ILE A 28 -1.50 -0.76 7.42
N SER A 29 -1.52 -1.28 8.65
CA SER A 29 -1.66 -2.71 8.89
C SER A 29 -3.13 -3.04 9.10
N ILE A 30 -3.63 -4.05 8.38
CA ILE A 30 -5.03 -4.45 8.41
C ILE A 30 -5.13 -5.88 8.91
N SER A 31 -6.02 -6.10 9.87
CA SER A 31 -6.36 -7.43 10.36
C SER A 31 -7.79 -7.78 9.90
N MET A 32 -7.96 -9.04 9.49
CA MET A 32 -9.23 -9.54 8.98
C MET A 32 -9.91 -10.45 10.02
N ASP A 33 -11.24 -10.47 9.97
CA ASP A 33 -12.04 -11.32 10.86
C ASP A 33 -11.94 -12.81 10.51
N ARG A 34 -11.69 -13.13 9.26
CA ARG A 34 -11.58 -14.49 8.74
C ARG A 34 -10.48 -14.59 7.73
N HIS A 35 -9.86 -15.76 7.66
CA HIS A 35 -8.78 -16.04 6.72
C HIS A 35 -9.27 -16.99 5.62
N THR A 36 -10.38 -16.66 5.01
CA THR A 36 -10.99 -17.45 3.94
C THR A 36 -10.79 -16.78 2.58
N PRO A 37 -10.72 -17.56 1.48
CA PRO A 37 -10.50 -16.97 0.15
C PRO A 37 -11.52 -15.91 -0.23
N ASP A 38 -12.79 -16.13 0.07
CA ASP A 38 -13.85 -15.18 -0.25
C ASP A 38 -13.68 -13.86 0.49
N ARG A 39 -13.27 -13.92 1.77
CA ARG A 39 -13.06 -12.72 2.58
C ARG A 39 -11.88 -11.92 2.05
N PHE A 40 -10.80 -12.61 1.68
CA PHE A 40 -9.60 -11.97 1.12
C PHE A 40 -9.89 -11.36 -0.25
N GLU A 41 -10.60 -12.07 -1.11
CA GLU A 41 -10.98 -11.55 -2.43
C GLU A 41 -11.84 -10.29 -2.30
N GLY A 42 -12.79 -10.29 -1.37
CA GLY A 42 -13.64 -9.13 -1.12
C GLY A 42 -12.85 -7.91 -0.69
N PHE A 43 -11.91 -8.11 0.24
CA PHE A 43 -11.05 -7.02 0.72
C PHE A 43 -10.16 -6.50 -0.41
N GLU A 44 -9.49 -7.40 -1.12
CA GLU A 44 -8.55 -7.03 -2.19
C GLU A 44 -9.27 -6.29 -3.32
N SER A 45 -10.47 -6.74 -3.67
CA SER A 45 -11.28 -6.04 -4.66
C SER A 45 -11.66 -4.64 -4.20
N ALA A 46 -12.06 -4.48 -2.95
CA ALA A 46 -12.46 -3.19 -2.41
C ALA A 46 -11.28 -2.22 -2.36
N VAL A 47 -10.12 -2.69 -1.88
CA VAL A 47 -8.91 -1.87 -1.74
C VAL A 47 -8.38 -1.44 -3.10
N SER A 48 -8.47 -2.30 -4.11
CA SER A 48 -7.97 -1.99 -5.44
C SER A 48 -8.70 -0.81 -6.09
N LYS A 49 -9.87 -0.48 -5.59
CA LYS A 49 -10.67 0.64 -6.10
C LYS A 49 -10.44 1.95 -5.37
N LEU A 50 -9.60 1.94 -4.32
CA LEU A 50 -9.32 3.14 -3.52
C LEU A 50 -8.10 3.87 -4.11
N PRO A 51 -8.31 5.07 -4.67
CA PRO A 51 -7.19 5.80 -5.30
C PRO A 51 -6.09 6.19 -4.33
N GLU A 52 -6.40 6.33 -3.05
CA GLU A 52 -5.41 6.67 -2.03
C GLU A 52 -4.39 5.55 -1.81
N VAL A 53 -4.77 4.30 -2.07
CA VAL A 53 -3.91 3.13 -1.84
C VAL A 53 -3.03 2.89 -3.06
N ILE A 54 -1.72 2.99 -2.87
CA ILE A 54 -0.76 2.77 -3.97
C ILE A 54 -0.08 1.41 -3.91
N GLU A 55 -0.11 0.75 -2.75
CA GLU A 55 0.39 -0.62 -2.60
C GLU A 55 -0.46 -1.35 -1.58
N CYS A 56 -0.65 -2.64 -1.81
CA CYS A 56 -1.29 -3.53 -0.85
C CYS A 56 -0.61 -4.88 -0.95
N SER A 57 -0.10 -5.36 0.18
CA SER A 57 0.60 -6.64 0.24
C SER A 57 -0.01 -7.51 1.33
N ILE A 58 -0.12 -8.80 1.05
CA ILE A 58 -0.42 -9.77 2.09
C ILE A 58 0.90 -10.09 2.79
N VAL A 59 0.89 -10.13 4.12
CA VAL A 59 2.13 -10.25 4.90
C VAL A 59 2.04 -11.41 5.88
N THR A 60 3.20 -11.93 6.28
CA THR A 60 3.30 -12.99 7.28
C THR A 60 4.24 -12.54 8.40
N GLY A 61 4.19 -13.26 9.51
CA GLY A 61 5.08 -13.01 10.64
C GLY A 61 4.64 -11.91 11.59
N GLN A 62 3.45 -11.38 11.39
CA GLN A 62 2.84 -10.35 12.24
C GLN A 62 1.40 -10.73 12.53
N THR A 63 0.75 -9.95 13.40
CA THR A 63 -0.67 -10.15 13.68
C THR A 63 -1.57 -9.63 12.57
N ALA A 64 -1.04 -8.75 11.72
CA ALA A 64 -1.79 -8.19 10.60
C ALA A 64 -1.77 -9.13 9.40
N ASP A 65 -2.81 -9.04 8.58
CA ASP A 65 -2.93 -9.84 7.36
C ASP A 65 -2.47 -9.08 6.13
N TYR A 66 -2.70 -7.77 6.10
CA TYR A 66 -2.35 -6.90 4.97
C TYR A 66 -1.56 -5.70 5.43
N LEU A 67 -0.68 -5.23 4.56
CA LEU A 67 0.03 -3.97 4.73
C LEU A 67 -0.26 -3.11 3.50
N LEU A 68 -0.80 -1.92 3.75
CA LEU A 68 -1.14 -0.96 2.71
C LEU A 68 -0.20 0.24 2.78
N LYS A 69 0.06 0.82 1.62
CA LYS A 69 0.71 2.12 1.54
C LYS A 69 -0.29 3.08 0.89
N ALA A 70 -0.63 4.14 1.59
CA ALA A 70 -1.56 5.16 1.11
C ALA A 70 -0.90 6.52 1.10
N VAL A 71 -1.27 7.35 0.12
CA VAL A 71 -0.77 8.73 0.02
C VAL A 71 -1.97 9.68 0.03
N LEU A 72 -1.85 10.72 0.82
CA LEU A 72 -2.93 11.67 1.06
C LEU A 72 -2.35 13.08 1.21
N PRO A 73 -3.18 14.12 1.01
CA PRO A 73 -2.71 15.49 1.17
C PRO A 73 -2.31 15.84 2.61
N ASP A 74 -3.10 15.38 3.60
CA ASP A 74 -2.90 15.77 5.00
C ASP A 74 -3.64 14.81 5.93
N MET A 75 -3.56 15.07 7.23
CA MET A 75 -4.20 14.24 8.25
C MET A 75 -5.73 14.27 8.19
N ALA A 76 -6.31 15.39 7.80
CA ALA A 76 -7.77 15.49 7.69
C ALA A 76 -8.28 14.56 6.59
N HIS A 77 -7.58 14.50 5.47
CA HIS A 77 -7.92 13.56 4.38
C HIS A 77 -7.69 12.12 4.81
N TYR A 78 -6.65 11.84 5.60
CA TYR A 78 -6.43 10.50 6.13
C TYR A 78 -7.59 10.09 7.03
N GLU A 79 -8.03 10.94 7.93
CA GLU A 79 -9.14 10.64 8.82
C GLU A 79 -10.41 10.32 8.02
N ALA A 80 -10.71 11.13 7.01
CA ALA A 80 -11.87 10.88 6.14
C ALA A 80 -11.74 9.56 5.40
N PHE A 81 -10.55 9.23 4.90
CA PHE A 81 -10.26 7.98 4.23
C PHE A 81 -10.46 6.79 5.19
N LEU A 82 -9.88 6.89 6.38
CA LEU A 82 -9.96 5.83 7.38
C LEU A 82 -11.42 5.54 7.77
N LEU A 83 -12.14 6.57 8.18
CA LEU A 83 -13.50 6.42 8.70
C LEU A 83 -14.55 6.24 7.61
N GLY A 84 -14.33 6.81 6.44
CA GLY A 84 -15.30 6.77 5.35
C GLY A 84 -15.15 5.62 4.40
N LYS A 85 -13.95 5.05 4.28
CA LYS A 85 -13.67 4.02 3.29
C LYS A 85 -13.09 2.76 3.89
N LEU A 86 -11.96 2.88 4.59
CA LEU A 86 -11.16 1.73 4.98
C LEU A 86 -11.86 0.86 6.03
N THR A 87 -12.38 1.47 7.09
CA THR A 87 -13.06 0.73 8.16
C THR A 87 -14.41 0.16 7.74
N LYS A 88 -14.94 0.60 6.60
CA LYS A 88 -16.22 0.11 6.09
C LYS A 88 -16.08 -1.12 5.21
N ILE A 89 -14.87 -1.53 4.90
CA ILE A 89 -14.65 -2.74 4.12
C ILE A 89 -15.00 -3.95 4.98
N LYS A 90 -15.83 -4.84 4.44
CA LYS A 90 -16.29 -6.02 5.15
C LYS A 90 -15.11 -6.91 5.55
N GLY A 91 -15.08 -7.29 6.80
CA GLY A 91 -14.06 -8.18 7.33
C GLY A 91 -12.90 -7.49 8.02
N VAL A 92 -12.78 -6.18 7.90
CA VAL A 92 -11.72 -5.44 8.59
C VAL A 92 -12.04 -5.33 10.07
N THR A 93 -11.15 -5.85 10.91
CA THR A 93 -11.33 -5.85 12.37
C THR A 93 -10.31 -5.00 13.09
N GLY A 94 -9.16 -4.77 12.49
CA GLY A 94 -8.10 -3.97 13.11
C GLY A 94 -7.38 -3.14 12.08
N VAL A 95 -7.10 -1.89 12.43
CA VAL A 95 -6.35 -0.96 11.59
C VAL A 95 -5.31 -0.27 12.46
N HIS A 96 -4.04 -0.42 12.08
CA HIS A 96 -2.94 0.28 12.74
C HIS A 96 -2.18 1.07 11.71
N SER A 97 -2.06 2.37 11.93
CA SER A 97 -1.43 3.27 10.96
C SER A 97 -0.14 3.85 11.52
N SER A 98 0.86 3.92 10.67
CA SER A 98 2.11 4.60 10.94
C SER A 98 2.34 5.58 9.80
N PHE A 99 2.96 6.71 10.11
CA PHE A 99 3.18 7.75 9.11
C PHE A 99 4.66 7.92 8.84
N VAL A 100 5.01 8.03 7.56
CA VAL A 100 6.38 8.23 7.15
C VAL A 100 6.77 9.67 7.45
N LEU A 101 7.76 9.86 8.32
CA LEU A 101 8.26 11.19 8.63
C LEU A 101 9.17 11.71 7.52
N ARG A 102 10.06 10.85 7.02
CA ARG A 102 10.89 11.14 5.86
C ARG A 102 11.45 9.84 5.30
N LYS A 103 11.70 9.84 4.02
CA LYS A 103 12.34 8.70 3.36
C LYS A 103 13.85 8.87 3.46
N VAL A 104 14.52 7.89 4.05
CA VAL A 104 15.97 7.92 4.19
C VAL A 104 16.66 7.38 2.94
N VAL A 105 16.12 6.30 2.40
CA VAL A 105 16.58 5.70 1.14
C VAL A 105 15.36 5.37 0.31
N ALA A 106 15.34 5.83 -0.92
CA ALA A 106 14.26 5.53 -1.86
C ALA A 106 14.87 5.33 -3.23
N LYS A 107 15.23 4.08 -3.53
CA LYS A 107 15.86 3.69 -4.78
C LYS A 107 14.88 2.98 -5.67
N THR A 108 15.01 3.18 -6.97
CA THR A 108 14.26 2.42 -7.96
C THR A 108 15.08 1.23 -8.48
N ALA A 109 16.40 1.27 -8.30
CA ALA A 109 17.30 0.20 -8.74
C ALA A 109 17.19 -1.00 -7.80
N LEU A 110 17.08 -2.17 -8.37
CA LEU A 110 16.99 -3.43 -7.62
C LEU A 110 18.39 -4.01 -7.38
N PRO A 111 18.59 -4.76 -6.29
CA PRO A 111 19.87 -5.44 -6.05
C PRO A 111 19.97 -6.65 -6.96
N LEU A 112 20.86 -6.60 -7.93
CA LEU A 112 21.02 -7.63 -8.94
C LEU A 112 22.26 -8.50 -8.77
N ASP A 113 22.98 -8.37 -7.67
CA ASP A 113 24.23 -9.09 -7.46
C ASP A 113 24.06 -10.61 -7.47
N HIS A 114 22.88 -11.10 -7.06
CA HIS A 114 22.58 -12.53 -7.07
C HIS A 114 22.51 -13.13 -8.49
N LEU A 115 22.45 -12.29 -9.51
CA LEU A 115 22.42 -12.73 -10.91
C LEU A 115 23.81 -12.96 -11.50
N ARG A 116 24.89 -12.74 -10.75
CA ARG A 116 26.26 -12.93 -11.20
C ARG A 116 26.73 -14.37 -11.05
#